data_afdac6d9f42fc18642a35a7bc7bd4a19
#
_entry.id   afdac6d9f42fc18642a35a7bc7bd4a19
#
_cell.length_a   1.000
_cell.length_b   1.000
_cell.length_c   1.000
_cell.angle_alpha   90.00
_cell.angle_beta   90.00
_cell.angle_gamma   90.00
#
_symmetry.space_group_name_H-M   'P 1'
#
loop_
_entity.id
_entity.type
_entity.pdbx_description
1 polymer ?
#
loop_
_entity_poly.entity_id
_entity_poly.type
_entity_poly.pdbx_seq_one_letter_code
_entity_poly.pdbx_strand_id
1 'polypeptide(L)'
;MKRIILSAFLVLITSVVFAQVQNYNVGDVVDDFTVTDTDGNTWNLYDLTSQGKYVYLDFFFDTCGPCQTTTPIFNEFHDTYGCNQGNLFMLSVNNGTDSDAEVIAFENAFGGDFTHAPAVSAEGGAGAVDTNLGISAYPTYCLIGADNTLLINDIWPIANLSTFANTIPASANAIVMECSLGTQETSVVDFNI
;
A
#
# COMPACT_ATOMS: atom_id res chain seq x y z
N MET A 1 -27.59 61.62 -2.74
CA MET A 1 -26.54 60.83 -2.09
C MET A 1 -26.80 59.32 -2.35
N LYS A 2 -26.09 58.74 -3.32
CA LYS A 2 -26.23 57.31 -3.65
C LYS A 2 -25.29 56.50 -2.76
N ARG A 3 -25.85 55.63 -1.92
CA ARG A 3 -25.08 54.68 -1.11
C ARG A 3 -24.69 53.51 -2.00
N ILE A 4 -23.40 53.35 -2.28
CA ILE A 4 -22.82 52.20 -2.95
C ILE A 4 -22.60 51.16 -1.86
N ILE A 5 -23.40 50.10 -1.89
CA ILE A 5 -23.20 48.91 -1.02
C ILE A 5 -22.17 48.03 -1.73
N LEU A 6 -20.96 48.03 -1.24
CA LEU A 6 -19.87 47.15 -1.71
C LEU A 6 -20.05 45.79 -1.05
N SER A 7 -20.67 44.85 -1.74
CA SER A 7 -20.79 43.47 -1.29
C SER A 7 -19.42 42.79 -1.47
N ALA A 8 -18.68 42.62 -0.40
CA ALA A 8 -17.46 41.78 -0.36
C ALA A 8 -17.88 40.31 -0.51
N PHE A 9 -17.66 39.73 -1.66
CA PHE A 9 -17.83 38.29 -1.89
C PHE A 9 -16.62 37.57 -1.27
N LEU A 10 -16.79 37.02 -0.09
CA LEU A 10 -15.79 36.17 0.57
C LEU A 10 -15.75 34.83 -0.17
N VAL A 11 -14.82 34.64 -1.08
CA VAL A 11 -14.56 33.34 -1.72
C VAL A 11 -13.87 32.47 -0.69
N LEU A 12 -14.62 31.52 -0.11
CA LEU A 12 -14.09 30.47 0.75
C LEU A 12 -13.35 29.46 -0.15
N ILE A 13 -12.04 29.60 -0.24
CA ILE A 13 -11.17 28.60 -0.89
C ILE A 13 -11.08 27.43 0.08
N THR A 14 -11.89 26.39 -0.13
CA THR A 14 -11.71 25.10 0.54
C THR A 14 -10.50 24.44 -0.10
N SER A 15 -9.36 24.47 0.58
CA SER A 15 -8.22 23.61 0.25
C SER A 15 -8.67 22.16 0.40
N VAL A 16 -8.82 21.44 -0.68
CA VAL A 16 -8.98 19.98 -0.64
C VAL A 16 -7.58 19.45 -0.29
N VAL A 17 -7.41 19.00 0.93
CA VAL A 17 -6.19 18.30 1.34
C VAL A 17 -6.32 16.89 0.78
N PHE A 18 -5.52 16.55 -0.21
CA PHE A 18 -5.39 15.19 -0.69
C PHE A 18 -4.42 14.44 0.23
N ALA A 19 -4.77 13.19 0.57
CA ALA A 19 -3.81 12.24 1.12
C ALA A 19 -2.73 12.06 0.06
N GLN A 20 -1.46 12.12 0.40
CA GLN A 20 -0.37 11.89 -0.54
C GLN A 20 0.97 11.83 0.18
N VAL A 21 1.94 11.23 -0.50
CA VAL A 21 3.37 11.34 -0.16
C VAL A 21 3.81 12.80 -0.30
N GLN A 22 4.37 13.40 0.77
CA GLN A 22 4.72 14.83 0.78
C GLN A 22 6.22 15.08 0.54
N ASN A 23 7.09 14.12 0.92
CA ASN A 23 8.54 14.33 0.89
C ASN A 23 9.17 13.99 -0.48
N TYR A 24 8.41 13.36 -1.37
CA TYR A 24 8.86 12.98 -2.72
C TYR A 24 7.85 13.43 -3.76
N ASN A 25 8.33 13.90 -4.90
CA ASN A 25 7.53 14.13 -6.08
C ASN A 25 7.52 12.87 -6.97
N VAL A 26 6.53 12.75 -7.82
CA VAL A 26 6.51 11.70 -8.87
C VAL A 26 7.78 11.86 -9.74
N GLY A 27 8.55 10.78 -9.85
CA GLY A 27 9.85 10.73 -10.53
C GLY A 27 11.07 10.86 -9.60
N ASP A 28 10.89 11.23 -8.33
CA ASP A 28 11.99 11.24 -7.37
C ASP A 28 12.34 9.80 -6.94
N VAL A 29 13.61 9.55 -6.66
CA VAL A 29 14.08 8.28 -6.08
C VAL A 29 13.73 8.28 -4.60
N VAL A 30 12.97 7.27 -4.17
CA VAL A 30 12.61 7.05 -2.77
C VAL A 30 13.81 6.43 -2.04
N ASP A 31 14.12 6.94 -0.86
CA ASP A 31 15.19 6.39 -0.03
C ASP A 31 14.89 4.95 0.40
N ASP A 32 15.93 4.15 0.51
CA ASP A 32 15.83 2.76 0.93
C ASP A 32 15.31 2.64 2.38
N PHE A 33 14.53 1.60 2.63
CA PHE A 33 14.07 1.25 3.96
C PHE A 33 14.03 -0.26 4.16
N THR A 34 14.13 -0.67 5.42
CA THR A 34 13.96 -2.07 5.84
C THR A 34 12.93 -2.11 6.96
N VAL A 35 11.98 -3.01 6.84
CA VAL A 35 10.89 -3.22 7.82
C VAL A 35 10.69 -4.69 8.09
N THR A 36 10.04 -5.01 9.21
CA THR A 36 9.63 -6.38 9.58
C THR A 36 8.11 -6.41 9.69
N ASP A 37 7.45 -7.34 9.01
CA ASP A 37 6.01 -7.52 9.11
C ASP A 37 5.60 -8.25 10.42
N THR A 38 4.30 -8.29 10.67
CA THR A 38 3.73 -8.93 11.86
C THR A 38 3.91 -10.45 11.89
N ASP A 39 4.31 -11.08 10.78
CA ASP A 39 4.67 -12.49 10.68
C ASP A 39 6.17 -12.74 10.90
N GLY A 40 6.97 -11.67 11.09
CA GLY A 40 8.40 -11.70 11.33
C GLY A 40 9.26 -11.77 10.07
N ASN A 41 8.70 -11.57 8.88
CA ASN A 41 9.48 -11.48 7.64
C ASN A 41 10.06 -10.08 7.49
N THR A 42 11.30 -10.00 7.01
CA THR A 42 11.98 -8.72 6.76
C THR A 42 11.93 -8.38 5.28
N TRP A 43 11.56 -7.14 4.98
CA TRP A 43 11.44 -6.58 3.64
C TRP A 43 12.32 -5.34 3.50
N ASN A 44 13.14 -5.32 2.46
CA ASN A 44 13.94 -4.16 2.09
C ASN A 44 13.50 -3.65 0.72
N LEU A 45 13.25 -2.35 0.59
CA LEU A 45 12.74 -1.75 -0.65
C LEU A 45 13.67 -2.02 -1.84
N TYR A 46 14.97 -1.73 -1.69
CA TYR A 46 15.89 -1.86 -2.80
C TYR A 46 16.18 -3.32 -3.18
N ASP A 47 16.08 -4.25 -2.23
CA ASP A 47 16.15 -5.68 -2.54
C ASP A 47 14.93 -6.14 -3.37
N LEU A 48 13.73 -5.62 -3.07
CA LEU A 48 12.52 -5.91 -3.83
C LEU A 48 12.59 -5.35 -5.25
N THR A 49 12.93 -4.06 -5.37
CA THR A 49 13.00 -3.38 -6.67
C THR A 49 14.13 -3.92 -7.55
N SER A 50 15.27 -4.33 -6.97
CA SER A 50 16.37 -4.97 -7.71
C SER A 50 15.97 -6.31 -8.36
N GLN A 51 14.91 -6.96 -7.83
CA GLN A 51 14.28 -8.15 -8.41
C GLN A 51 13.26 -7.81 -9.51
N GLY A 52 13.09 -6.54 -9.86
CA GLY A 52 12.13 -6.05 -10.85
C GLY A 52 10.71 -5.85 -10.29
N LYS A 53 10.54 -5.88 -8.98
CA LYS A 53 9.22 -5.68 -8.38
C LYS A 53 8.81 -4.20 -8.35
N TYR A 54 7.53 -3.96 -8.57
CA TYR A 54 6.85 -2.69 -8.38
C TYR A 54 6.15 -2.75 -7.03
N VAL A 55 6.46 -1.79 -6.13
CA VAL A 55 6.04 -1.84 -4.73
C VAL A 55 4.86 -0.89 -4.50
N TYR A 56 3.71 -1.45 -4.12
CA TYR A 56 2.55 -0.71 -3.64
C TYR A 56 2.59 -0.62 -2.12
N LEU A 57 2.49 0.57 -1.58
CA LEU A 57 2.40 0.81 -0.14
C LEU A 57 0.98 1.31 0.19
N ASP A 58 0.39 0.73 1.22
CA ASP A 58 -0.85 1.16 1.89
C ASP A 58 -0.49 1.75 3.24
N PHE A 59 -0.73 3.03 3.47
CA PHE A 59 -0.51 3.68 4.76
C PHE A 59 -1.82 3.78 5.55
N PHE A 60 -1.84 3.24 6.77
CA PHE A 60 -3.03 3.11 7.58
C PHE A 60 -2.77 3.28 9.08
N PHE A 61 -3.84 3.29 9.88
CA PHE A 61 -3.84 3.05 11.32
C PHE A 61 -5.17 2.39 11.73
N ASP A 62 -5.23 1.72 12.89
CA ASP A 62 -6.31 0.79 13.27
C ASP A 62 -7.69 1.44 13.37
N THR A 63 -7.78 2.66 13.91
CA THR A 63 -9.03 3.41 14.09
C THR A 63 -9.42 4.28 12.89
N CYS A 64 -8.68 4.19 11.77
CA CYS A 64 -8.96 4.93 10.55
C CYS A 64 -10.17 4.35 9.79
N GLY A 65 -11.33 4.99 9.90
CA GLY A 65 -12.56 4.53 9.25
C GLY A 65 -12.46 4.36 7.72
N PRO A 66 -11.90 5.31 6.97
CA PRO A 66 -11.64 5.11 5.54
C PRO A 66 -10.70 3.94 5.25
N CYS A 67 -9.65 3.72 6.08
CA CYS A 67 -8.73 2.59 5.92
C CYS A 67 -9.49 1.26 6.08
N GLN A 68 -10.32 1.13 7.13
CA GLN A 68 -11.18 -0.05 7.36
C GLN A 68 -12.07 -0.38 6.15
N THR A 69 -12.45 0.62 5.35
CA THR A 69 -13.28 0.44 4.15
C THR A 69 -12.47 -0.02 2.94
N THR A 70 -11.21 0.40 2.82
CA THR A 70 -10.38 0.20 1.61
C THR A 70 -9.40 -0.96 1.75
N THR A 71 -9.02 -1.36 2.97
CA THR A 71 -8.13 -2.50 3.24
C THR A 71 -8.56 -3.80 2.55
N PRO A 72 -9.86 -4.22 2.56
CA PRO A 72 -10.25 -5.44 1.85
C PRO A 72 -10.04 -5.35 0.34
N ILE A 73 -10.11 -4.15 -0.25
CA ILE A 73 -9.85 -3.94 -1.68
C ILE A 73 -8.35 -4.06 -1.99
N PHE A 74 -7.50 -3.58 -1.08
CA PHE A 74 -6.04 -3.75 -1.21
C PHE A 74 -5.62 -5.21 -1.06
N ASN A 75 -6.23 -5.95 -0.14
CA ASN A 75 -6.01 -7.38 0.03
C ASN A 75 -6.56 -8.20 -1.16
N GLU A 76 -7.71 -7.81 -1.75
CA GLU A 76 -8.18 -8.39 -3.01
C GLU A 76 -7.16 -8.17 -4.15
N PHE A 77 -6.54 -6.99 -4.20
CA PHE A 77 -5.49 -6.69 -5.17
C PHE A 77 -4.25 -7.56 -4.96
N HIS A 78 -3.81 -7.73 -3.71
CA HIS A 78 -2.71 -8.62 -3.33
C HIS A 78 -2.99 -10.08 -3.73
N ASP A 79 -4.17 -10.59 -3.39
CA ASP A 79 -4.60 -11.96 -3.67
C ASP A 79 -4.69 -12.21 -5.19
N THR A 80 -5.31 -11.29 -5.94
CA THR A 80 -5.50 -11.38 -7.39
C THR A 80 -4.20 -11.43 -8.17
N TYR A 81 -3.15 -10.76 -7.68
CA TYR A 81 -1.84 -10.72 -8.35
C TYR A 81 -0.79 -11.62 -7.70
N GLY A 82 -1.24 -12.70 -7.04
CA GLY A 82 -0.41 -13.83 -6.63
C GLY A 82 0.38 -13.61 -5.35
N CYS A 83 -0.14 -12.84 -4.41
CA CYS A 83 0.41 -12.72 -3.07
C CYS A 83 1.92 -12.43 -3.07
N ASN A 84 2.32 -11.37 -3.79
CA ASN A 84 3.72 -10.92 -3.90
C ASN A 84 4.69 -11.88 -4.63
N GLN A 85 4.19 -12.96 -5.24
CA GLN A 85 5.04 -13.91 -5.98
C GLN A 85 5.42 -13.41 -7.38
N GLY A 86 4.58 -12.54 -7.99
CA GLY A 86 4.81 -11.92 -9.28
C GLY A 86 5.70 -10.68 -9.24
N ASN A 87 5.54 -9.80 -10.24
CA ASN A 87 6.30 -8.55 -10.36
C ASN A 87 5.70 -7.40 -9.53
N LEU A 88 4.55 -7.60 -8.89
CA LEU A 88 4.00 -6.64 -7.93
C LEU A 88 4.32 -7.09 -6.51
N PHE A 89 4.51 -6.13 -5.62
CA PHE A 89 4.68 -6.35 -4.19
C PHE A 89 3.80 -5.36 -3.44
N MET A 90 2.88 -5.85 -2.62
CA MET A 90 1.98 -5.08 -1.79
C MET A 90 2.44 -5.16 -0.34
N LEU A 91 2.49 -4.01 0.34
CA LEU A 91 2.90 -3.90 1.74
C LEU A 91 2.02 -2.86 2.45
N SER A 92 1.35 -3.27 3.51
CA SER A 92 0.61 -2.37 4.39
C SER A 92 1.55 -1.82 5.47
N VAL A 93 1.59 -0.51 5.65
CA VAL A 93 2.52 0.19 6.54
C VAL A 93 1.71 1.02 7.53
N ASN A 94 1.78 0.66 8.80
CA ASN A 94 1.14 1.43 9.86
C ASN A 94 1.81 2.81 10.03
N ASN A 95 1.07 3.79 10.52
CA ASN A 95 1.61 5.13 10.81
C ASN A 95 2.65 5.15 11.97
N GLY A 96 2.93 4.00 12.56
CA GLY A 96 3.89 3.83 13.66
C GLY A 96 3.28 4.01 15.05
N THR A 97 1.96 3.99 15.18
CA THR A 97 1.28 4.09 16.48
C THR A 97 0.75 2.76 17.00
N ASP A 98 0.42 1.81 16.12
CA ASP A 98 -0.24 0.57 16.49
C ASP A 98 0.78 -0.56 16.61
N SER A 99 0.61 -1.38 17.66
CA SER A 99 1.43 -2.56 17.94
C SER A 99 1.14 -3.70 16.96
N ASP A 100 2.01 -4.74 16.92
CA ASP A 100 1.76 -5.98 16.16
C ASP A 100 0.37 -6.54 16.44
N ALA A 101 -0.04 -6.59 17.71
CA ALA A 101 -1.32 -7.15 18.11
C ALA A 101 -2.51 -6.33 17.56
N GLU A 102 -2.40 -5.00 17.53
CA GLU A 102 -3.43 -4.10 17.00
C GLU A 102 -3.50 -4.20 15.48
N VAL A 103 -2.36 -4.25 14.78
CA VAL A 103 -2.31 -4.45 13.32
C VAL A 103 -2.90 -5.81 12.94
N ILE A 104 -2.54 -6.89 13.63
CA ILE A 104 -3.14 -8.22 13.40
C ILE A 104 -4.65 -8.20 13.64
N ALA A 105 -5.11 -7.52 14.70
CA ALA A 105 -6.54 -7.41 14.99
C ALA A 105 -7.28 -6.60 13.91
N PHE A 106 -6.65 -5.53 13.41
CA PHE A 106 -7.18 -4.71 12.30
C PHE A 106 -7.33 -5.54 11.01
N GLU A 107 -6.28 -6.28 10.60
CA GLU A 107 -6.32 -7.12 9.41
C GLU A 107 -7.39 -8.22 9.54
N ASN A 108 -7.50 -8.87 10.70
CA ASN A 108 -8.53 -9.88 10.94
C ASN A 108 -9.96 -9.31 10.92
N ALA A 109 -10.15 -8.06 11.32
CA ALA A 109 -11.46 -7.43 11.37
C ALA A 109 -11.90 -6.81 10.04
N PHE A 110 -10.95 -6.27 9.27
CA PHE A 110 -11.22 -5.44 8.10
C PHE A 110 -10.54 -5.91 6.82
N GLY A 111 -9.66 -6.90 6.86
CA GLY A 111 -8.88 -7.38 5.70
C GLY A 111 -9.72 -8.10 4.63
N GLY A 112 -10.97 -8.50 4.95
CA GLY A 112 -11.83 -9.27 4.05
C GLY A 112 -11.50 -10.77 4.03
N ASP A 113 -12.08 -11.48 3.05
CA ASP A 113 -11.90 -12.94 2.88
C ASP A 113 -10.74 -13.26 1.90
N PHE A 114 -9.75 -12.41 1.81
CA PHE A 114 -8.59 -12.53 0.93
C PHE A 114 -7.34 -12.91 1.70
N THR A 115 -6.29 -13.35 0.98
CA THR A 115 -4.95 -13.42 1.56
C THR A 115 -4.43 -12.01 1.79
N HIS A 116 -4.13 -11.67 3.05
CA HIS A 116 -3.74 -10.31 3.41
C HIS A 116 -2.33 -9.99 2.92
N ALA A 117 -2.11 -8.76 2.50
CA ALA A 117 -0.78 -8.25 2.24
C ALA A 117 0.04 -8.24 3.55
N PRO A 118 1.37 -8.45 3.50
CA PRO A 118 2.21 -8.25 4.68
C PRO A 118 1.96 -6.87 5.30
N ALA A 119 1.78 -6.85 6.63
CA ALA A 119 1.49 -5.62 7.36
C ALA A 119 2.58 -5.32 8.39
N VAL A 120 3.04 -4.07 8.44
CA VAL A 120 4.13 -3.60 9.30
C VAL A 120 3.54 -2.71 10.39
N SER A 121 3.84 -3.02 11.64
CA SER A 121 3.46 -2.28 12.83
C SER A 121 4.50 -1.25 13.26
N ALA A 122 4.25 -0.59 14.39
CA ALA A 122 5.23 0.27 15.04
C ALA A 122 6.53 -0.50 15.39
N GLU A 123 6.40 -1.73 15.90
CA GLU A 123 7.55 -2.59 16.24
C GLU A 123 8.36 -3.00 15.02
N GLY A 124 7.70 -3.16 13.86
CA GLY A 124 8.32 -3.50 12.59
C GLY A 124 9.02 -2.35 11.88
N GLY A 125 8.93 -1.13 12.41
CA GLY A 125 9.59 0.06 11.86
C GLY A 125 8.72 0.90 10.91
N ALA A 126 7.41 0.68 10.88
CA ALA A 126 6.48 1.41 10.01
C ALA A 126 6.57 2.93 10.15
N GLY A 127 6.66 3.45 11.40
CA GLY A 127 6.70 4.89 11.65
C GLY A 127 7.90 5.62 11.03
N ALA A 128 9.02 4.92 10.80
CA ALA A 128 10.16 5.49 10.09
C ALA A 128 9.86 5.66 8.58
N VAL A 129 9.17 4.68 7.98
CA VAL A 129 8.76 4.73 6.57
C VAL A 129 7.70 5.80 6.36
N ASP A 130 6.69 5.85 7.22
CA ASP A 130 5.63 6.87 7.24
C ASP A 130 6.22 8.29 7.28
N THR A 131 7.13 8.54 8.23
CA THR A 131 7.82 9.81 8.39
C THR A 131 8.70 10.14 7.18
N ASN A 132 9.44 9.16 6.64
CA ASN A 132 10.32 9.36 5.49
C ASN A 132 9.53 9.77 4.24
N LEU A 133 8.40 9.10 3.96
CA LEU A 133 7.55 9.48 2.85
C LEU A 133 6.72 10.75 3.15
N GLY A 134 6.61 11.16 4.40
CA GLY A 134 5.88 12.36 4.82
C GLY A 134 4.36 12.20 4.65
N ILE A 135 3.82 11.08 5.13
CA ILE A 135 2.39 10.80 5.01
C ILE A 135 1.59 11.77 5.87
N SER A 136 0.63 12.46 5.30
CA SER A 136 -0.12 13.53 5.97
C SER A 136 -1.59 13.21 6.22
N ALA A 137 -2.13 12.20 5.57
CA ALA A 137 -3.51 11.73 5.73
C ALA A 137 -3.63 10.24 5.39
N TYR A 138 -4.71 9.59 5.85
CA TYR A 138 -4.91 8.14 5.72
C TYR A 138 -6.33 7.80 5.23
N PRO A 139 -6.45 6.75 4.40
CA PRO A 139 -5.34 5.99 3.84
C PRO A 139 -4.58 6.80 2.77
N THR A 140 -3.32 6.48 2.55
CA THR A 140 -2.55 6.89 1.39
C THR A 140 -2.03 5.64 0.70
N TYR A 141 -2.25 5.53 -0.60
CA TYR A 141 -1.72 4.45 -1.43
C TYR A 141 -0.74 5.02 -2.44
N CYS A 142 0.47 4.50 -2.48
CA CYS A 142 1.46 4.95 -3.46
C CYS A 142 2.10 3.78 -4.21
N LEU A 143 2.76 4.08 -5.33
CA LEU A 143 3.46 3.10 -6.16
C LEU A 143 4.91 3.54 -6.38
N ILE A 144 5.84 2.64 -6.07
CA ILE A 144 7.27 2.76 -6.34
C ILE A 144 7.65 1.79 -7.46
N GLY A 145 8.38 2.28 -8.45
CA GLY A 145 8.86 1.51 -9.59
C GLY A 145 10.06 0.61 -9.26
N ALA A 146 10.35 -0.34 -10.16
CA ALA A 146 11.50 -1.23 -10.05
C ALA A 146 12.86 -0.50 -10.12
N ASP A 147 12.87 0.78 -10.43
CA ASP A 147 14.05 1.69 -10.42
C ASP A 147 14.10 2.59 -9.19
N ASN A 148 13.31 2.29 -8.17
CA ASN A 148 13.14 3.04 -6.92
C ASN A 148 12.45 4.40 -7.09
N THR A 149 11.95 4.75 -8.26
CA THR A 149 11.24 6.03 -8.43
C THR A 149 9.80 5.97 -7.93
N LEU A 150 9.35 7.05 -7.30
CA LEU A 150 7.92 7.21 -6.98
C LEU A 150 7.14 7.42 -8.28
N LEU A 151 6.31 6.47 -8.64
CA LEU A 151 5.51 6.53 -9.87
C LEU A 151 4.14 7.18 -9.64
N ILE A 152 3.54 6.94 -8.48
CA ILE A 152 2.25 7.51 -8.08
C ILE A 152 2.34 7.84 -6.59
N ASN A 153 2.03 9.09 -6.24
CA ASN A 153 2.11 9.58 -4.86
C ASN A 153 0.79 9.47 -4.08
N ASP A 154 -0.33 9.23 -4.78
CA ASP A 154 -1.64 8.98 -4.17
C ASP A 154 -2.54 8.25 -5.17
N ILE A 155 -3.05 7.07 -4.79
CA ILE A 155 -4.06 6.33 -5.56
C ILE A 155 -5.38 6.50 -4.82
N TRP A 156 -6.14 7.52 -5.19
CA TRP A 156 -7.39 7.88 -4.52
C TRP A 156 -8.40 8.50 -5.49
N PRO A 157 -9.72 8.32 -5.34
CA PRO A 157 -10.40 7.49 -4.33
C PRO A 157 -10.38 5.99 -4.71
N ILE A 158 -10.39 5.11 -3.69
CA ILE A 158 -10.46 3.66 -3.88
C ILE A 158 -11.93 3.25 -3.95
N ALA A 159 -12.35 2.73 -5.10
CA ALA A 159 -13.72 2.28 -5.31
C ALA A 159 -13.85 0.75 -5.35
N ASN A 160 -12.88 0.07 -5.93
CA ASN A 160 -12.83 -1.40 -6.12
C ASN A 160 -11.44 -1.81 -6.63
N LEU A 161 -11.23 -3.12 -6.82
CA LEU A 161 -10.00 -3.70 -7.37
C LEU A 161 -9.48 -2.98 -8.62
N SER A 162 -10.37 -2.57 -9.54
CA SER A 162 -9.92 -1.94 -10.79
C SER A 162 -9.26 -0.58 -10.56
N THR A 163 -9.48 0.07 -9.42
CA THR A 163 -8.76 1.30 -9.07
C THR A 163 -7.26 1.05 -9.00
N PHE A 164 -6.83 -0.03 -8.35
CA PHE A 164 -5.42 -0.42 -8.31
C PHE A 164 -4.95 -1.03 -9.64
N ALA A 165 -5.73 -1.94 -10.22
CA ALA A 165 -5.36 -2.62 -11.46
C ALA A 165 -5.07 -1.64 -12.62
N ASN A 166 -5.80 -0.52 -12.70
CA ASN A 166 -5.59 0.52 -13.70
C ASN A 166 -4.30 1.35 -13.48
N THR A 167 -3.66 1.26 -12.32
CA THR A 167 -2.39 1.94 -12.03
C THR A 167 -1.17 1.10 -12.38
N ILE A 168 -1.35 -0.18 -12.71
CA ILE A 168 -0.25 -1.08 -13.02
C ILE A 168 0.45 -0.61 -14.30
N PRO A 169 1.74 -0.25 -14.24
CA PRO A 169 2.48 0.13 -15.44
C PRO A 169 2.62 -1.08 -16.40
N ALA A 170 2.50 -0.84 -17.70
CA ALA A 170 2.69 -1.91 -18.69
C ALA A 170 4.08 -2.57 -18.57
N SER A 171 5.10 -1.83 -18.13
CA SER A 171 6.46 -2.32 -17.87
C SER A 171 6.54 -3.32 -16.73
N ALA A 172 5.57 -3.36 -15.82
CA ALA A 172 5.52 -4.35 -14.75
C ALA A 172 5.24 -5.76 -15.27
N ASN A 173 4.64 -5.89 -16.47
CA ASN A 173 4.23 -7.18 -17.04
C ASN A 173 3.46 -8.06 -16.03
N ALA A 174 2.66 -7.43 -15.17
CA ALA A 174 1.92 -8.12 -14.13
C ALA A 174 0.81 -8.96 -14.75
N ILE A 175 0.64 -10.15 -14.22
CA ILE A 175 -0.42 -11.08 -14.64
C ILE A 175 -1.26 -11.46 -13.44
N VAL A 176 -2.55 -11.68 -13.66
CA VAL A 176 -3.44 -12.26 -12.65
C VAL A 176 -2.98 -13.71 -12.42
N MET A 177 -2.78 -14.06 -11.16
CA MET A 177 -2.33 -15.39 -10.76
C MET A 177 -2.84 -15.72 -9.35
N GLU A 178 -3.15 -16.98 -9.10
CA GLU A 178 -3.57 -17.43 -7.77
C GLU A 178 -2.38 -17.43 -6.80
N CYS A 179 -2.68 -17.16 -5.50
CA CYS A 179 -1.74 -17.35 -4.42
C CYS A 179 -1.40 -18.84 -4.30
N SER A 180 -0.23 -19.26 -4.73
CA SER A 180 0.23 -20.61 -4.44
C SER A 180 0.74 -20.65 -2.99
N LEU A 181 -0.09 -21.10 -2.06
CA LEU A 181 0.40 -21.58 -0.77
C LEU A 181 1.36 -22.72 -1.10
N GLY A 182 2.66 -22.55 -0.85
CA GLY A 182 3.74 -23.46 -1.25
C GLY A 182 3.60 -24.88 -0.70
N THR A 183 2.59 -25.60 -1.15
CA THR A 183 2.53 -27.06 -1.05
C THR A 183 3.43 -27.57 -2.18
N GLN A 184 4.68 -27.85 -1.85
CA GLN A 184 5.45 -28.79 -2.66
C GLN A 184 4.64 -30.09 -2.67
N GLU A 185 3.94 -30.34 -3.76
CA GLU A 185 3.50 -31.71 -4.06
C GLU A 185 4.78 -32.54 -4.20
N THR A 186 5.11 -33.26 -3.12
CA THR A 186 6.04 -34.38 -3.21
C THR A 186 5.40 -35.38 -4.14
N SER A 187 5.82 -35.38 -5.41
CA SER A 187 5.50 -36.45 -6.33
C SER A 187 5.96 -37.76 -5.71
N VAL A 188 4.99 -38.54 -5.21
CA VAL A 188 5.22 -39.92 -4.79
C VAL A 188 5.59 -40.67 -6.06
N VAL A 189 6.90 -40.94 -6.21
CA VAL A 189 7.38 -41.87 -7.26
C VAL A 189 6.94 -43.23 -6.79
N ASP A 190 5.87 -43.76 -7.41
CA ASP A 190 5.41 -45.13 -7.23
C ASP A 190 6.49 -46.08 -7.80
N PHE A 191 7.28 -46.65 -6.91
CA PHE A 191 8.16 -47.77 -7.26
C PHE A 191 7.31 -49.04 -7.27
N ASN A 192 6.72 -49.39 -8.45
CA ASN A 192 6.25 -50.73 -8.72
C ASN A 192 7.48 -51.64 -8.93
N ILE A 193 7.67 -52.59 -7.97
CA ILE A 193 8.55 -53.74 -8.10
C ILE A 193 7.73 -54.94 -8.61
#